data_c1fa7e4bbf99a8510c45ed0cac9e16a3
#
_entry.id   c1fa7e4bbf99a8510c45ed0cac9e16a3
#
_cell.length_a   1.000
_cell.length_b   1.000
_cell.length_c   1.000
_cell.angle_alpha   90.00
_cell.angle_beta   90.00
_cell.angle_gamma   90.00
#
_symmetry.space_group_name_H-M   'P 1'
#
loop_
_entity.id
_entity.type
_entity.pdbx_description
1 polymer ?
#
loop_
_entity_poly.entity_id
_entity_poly.type
_entity_poly.pdbx_seq_one_letter_code
_entity_poly.pdbx_strand_id
1 'polypeptide(L)'
;FTAIVLKTDTEEEFPLSEANAIFLSVQEFLKTFHIDCIFAEKRVQYMVYFLFGSSPGAAVRKSIEEFFCSLYSRCTRFCIAAGDTVTGISRAYQSYTSAVISLQSSFFFPTGTFLSPFYQAPVSETAAELSASPENEFLTLLTEKNKEKAKAFLDNLYLYYNQNQNVLPNQAKDLYYKLFRALDNAARQLKLTLSDTQENLIDTLEKIFSYNEMHQKLVKKTEFFFQTAVSTEEELSLIHISE
;
A
#
# COMPACT_ATOMS: atom_id res chain seq x y z
N PHE A 1 -8.49 4.47 26.86
CA PHE A 1 -9.07 4.32 25.51
C PHE A 1 -7.99 4.04 24.50
N THR A 2 -8.22 3.07 23.64
CA THR A 2 -7.36 2.79 22.48
C THR A 2 -8.25 2.61 21.27
N ALA A 3 -8.00 3.37 20.21
CA ALA A 3 -8.70 3.19 18.94
C ALA A 3 -7.95 2.16 18.10
N ILE A 4 -8.70 1.26 17.47
CA ILE A 4 -8.21 0.35 16.42
C ILE A 4 -8.96 0.70 15.15
N VAL A 5 -8.24 1.03 14.09
CA VAL A 5 -8.81 1.35 12.78
C VAL A 5 -8.40 0.27 11.79
N LEU A 6 -9.39 -0.30 11.14
CA LEU A 6 -9.23 -1.27 10.07
C LEU A 6 -9.51 -0.60 8.72
N LYS A 7 -8.69 -0.91 7.73
CA LYS A 7 -8.93 -0.63 6.31
C LYS A 7 -8.98 -1.95 5.54
N THR A 8 -10.02 -2.12 4.73
CA THR A 8 -10.16 -3.25 3.78
C THR A 8 -10.18 -2.75 2.35
N ASP A 9 -10.05 -3.65 1.39
CA ASP A 9 -10.18 -3.36 -0.04
C ASP A 9 -11.57 -3.69 -0.62
N THR A 10 -12.52 -4.05 0.24
CA THR A 10 -13.88 -4.37 -0.19
C THR A 10 -14.57 -3.12 -0.73
N GLU A 11 -15.09 -3.22 -1.96
CA GLU A 11 -15.93 -2.19 -2.57
C GLU A 11 -17.40 -2.31 -2.13
N GLU A 12 -17.78 -3.47 -1.59
CA GLU A 12 -19.13 -3.75 -1.10
C GLU A 12 -19.23 -3.58 0.41
N GLU A 13 -20.35 -3.05 0.87
CA GLU A 13 -20.67 -2.98 2.30
C GLU A 13 -20.73 -4.38 2.89
N PHE A 14 -20.08 -4.59 4.04
CA PHE A 14 -20.32 -5.80 4.81
C PHE A 14 -21.82 -5.88 5.12
N PRO A 15 -22.47 -7.01 4.86
CA PRO A 15 -23.84 -7.19 5.31
C PRO A 15 -23.94 -6.86 6.79
N LEU A 16 -24.95 -6.08 7.19
CA LEU A 16 -25.11 -5.64 8.58
C LEU A 16 -25.10 -6.81 9.57
N SER A 17 -25.63 -7.96 9.15
CA SER A 17 -25.59 -9.21 9.93
C SER A 17 -24.17 -9.72 10.17
N GLU A 18 -23.29 -9.61 9.18
CA GLU A 18 -21.89 -10.04 9.28
C GLU A 18 -21.08 -9.06 10.12
N ALA A 19 -21.26 -7.75 9.92
CA ALA A 19 -20.64 -6.72 10.75
C ALA A 19 -21.01 -6.88 12.23
N ASN A 20 -22.28 -7.17 12.54
CA ASN A 20 -22.74 -7.44 13.90
C ASN A 20 -22.14 -8.73 14.47
N ALA A 21 -22.04 -9.81 13.70
CA ALA A 21 -21.42 -11.05 14.14
C ALA A 21 -19.93 -10.87 14.47
N ILE A 22 -19.21 -10.12 13.62
CA ILE A 22 -17.82 -9.75 13.84
C ILE A 22 -17.68 -8.93 15.13
N PHE A 23 -18.53 -7.92 15.31
CA PHE A 23 -18.50 -7.07 16.50
C PHE A 23 -18.77 -7.85 17.79
N LEU A 24 -19.75 -8.75 17.79
CA LEU A 24 -20.03 -9.62 18.94
C LEU A 24 -18.82 -10.51 19.29
N SER A 25 -18.16 -11.09 18.28
CA SER A 25 -16.94 -11.90 18.48
C SER A 25 -15.81 -11.06 19.09
N VAL A 26 -15.64 -9.80 18.65
CA VAL A 26 -14.68 -8.87 19.24
C VAL A 26 -15.01 -8.56 20.69
N GLN A 27 -16.29 -8.28 21.00
CA GLN A 27 -16.72 -8.01 22.37
C GLN A 27 -16.49 -9.20 23.30
N GLU A 28 -16.86 -10.40 22.88
CA GLU A 28 -16.67 -11.62 23.68
C GLU A 28 -15.19 -11.86 23.96
N PHE A 29 -14.33 -11.73 22.96
CA PHE A 29 -12.90 -11.88 23.13
C PHE A 29 -12.32 -10.85 24.11
N LEU A 30 -12.65 -9.57 23.95
CA LEU A 30 -12.12 -8.48 24.79
C LEU A 30 -12.61 -8.56 26.22
N LYS A 31 -13.84 -9.03 26.48
CA LYS A 31 -14.39 -9.24 27.83
C LYS A 31 -13.54 -10.20 28.66
N THR A 32 -12.85 -11.16 28.05
CA THR A 32 -11.94 -12.07 28.77
C THR A 32 -10.77 -11.32 29.45
N PHE A 33 -10.47 -10.12 28.99
CA PHE A 33 -9.44 -9.24 29.52
C PHE A 33 -9.99 -8.03 30.29
N HIS A 34 -11.30 -8.01 30.60
CA HIS A 34 -11.99 -6.86 31.22
C HIS A 34 -11.86 -5.57 30.39
N ILE A 35 -11.91 -5.71 29.07
CA ILE A 35 -11.90 -4.62 28.09
C ILE A 35 -13.26 -4.59 27.41
N ASP A 36 -13.90 -3.43 27.42
CA ASP A 36 -15.11 -3.16 26.67
C ASP A 36 -14.78 -2.53 25.32
N CYS A 37 -15.72 -2.64 24.36
CA CYS A 37 -15.53 -2.13 23.02
C CYS A 37 -16.82 -1.51 22.49
N ILE A 38 -16.68 -0.40 21.79
CA ILE A 38 -17.72 0.15 20.90
C ILE A 38 -17.20 0.15 19.47
N PHE A 39 -18.10 -0.01 18.54
CA PHE A 39 -17.82 -0.12 17.13
C PHE A 39 -18.49 1.04 16.38
N ALA A 40 -17.79 1.58 15.38
CA ALA A 40 -18.32 2.54 14.44
C ALA A 40 -17.81 2.21 13.02
N GLU A 41 -18.73 2.14 12.09
CA GLU A 41 -18.42 2.08 10.67
C GLU A 41 -18.33 3.52 10.13
N LYS A 42 -17.22 3.85 9.50
CA LYS A 42 -17.02 5.21 8.96
C LYS A 42 -17.34 5.28 7.47
N ARG A 43 -16.99 4.23 6.73
CA ARG A 43 -17.23 4.01 5.30
C ARG A 43 -17.12 2.52 5.03
N VAL A 44 -17.59 2.07 3.87
CA VAL A 44 -17.49 0.67 3.42
C VAL A 44 -16.11 0.03 3.67
N GLN A 45 -15.04 0.82 3.55
CA GLN A 45 -13.66 0.33 3.66
C GLN A 45 -13.02 0.55 5.03
N TYR A 46 -13.68 1.24 5.98
CA TYR A 46 -13.08 1.62 7.26
C TYR A 46 -13.99 1.26 8.42
N MET A 47 -13.46 0.47 9.34
CA MET A 47 -14.09 0.12 10.61
C MET A 47 -13.25 0.63 11.77
N VAL A 48 -13.92 1.14 12.80
CA VAL A 48 -13.26 1.72 13.97
C VAL A 48 -13.77 1.03 15.23
N TYR A 49 -12.86 0.54 16.04
CA TYR A 49 -13.13 -0.01 17.35
C TYR A 49 -12.52 0.89 18.41
N PHE A 50 -13.28 1.31 19.40
CA PHE A 50 -12.78 1.99 20.57
C PHE A 50 -12.79 1.03 21.74
N LEU A 51 -11.62 0.64 22.22
CA LEU A 51 -11.41 -0.19 23.37
C LEU A 51 -11.28 0.67 24.63
N PHE A 52 -11.94 0.29 25.70
CA PHE A 52 -11.88 1.01 26.97
C PHE A 52 -11.99 0.05 28.17
N GLY A 53 -11.43 0.47 29.31
CA GLY A 53 -11.36 -0.36 30.51
C GLY A 53 -9.93 -0.46 31.02
N SER A 54 -9.50 -1.66 31.41
CA SER A 54 -8.15 -1.90 31.90
C SER A 54 -7.10 -1.68 30.81
N SER A 55 -5.98 -1.07 31.17
CA SER A 55 -4.85 -0.93 30.25
C SER A 55 -4.19 -2.30 30.02
N PRO A 56 -4.17 -2.84 28.80
CA PRO A 56 -3.65 -4.17 28.55
C PRO A 56 -2.12 -4.20 28.68
N GLY A 57 -1.59 -5.22 29.35
CA GLY A 57 -0.16 -5.54 29.33
C GLY A 57 0.30 -6.02 27.96
N ALA A 58 1.63 -6.16 27.77
CA ALA A 58 2.20 -6.52 26.47
C ALA A 58 1.64 -7.84 25.89
N ALA A 59 1.47 -8.86 26.74
CA ALA A 59 0.92 -10.16 26.31
C ALA A 59 -0.53 -10.05 25.81
N VAL A 60 -1.37 -9.27 26.51
CA VAL A 60 -2.76 -9.04 26.11
C VAL A 60 -2.84 -8.25 24.80
N ARG A 61 -1.96 -7.24 24.63
CA ARG A 61 -1.88 -6.49 23.36
C ARG A 61 -1.57 -7.41 22.19
N LYS A 62 -0.60 -8.30 22.35
CA LYS A 62 -0.24 -9.28 21.33
C LYS A 62 -1.42 -10.22 21.01
N SER A 63 -2.14 -10.69 22.01
CA SER A 63 -3.32 -11.51 21.80
C SER A 63 -4.44 -10.76 21.06
N ILE A 64 -4.61 -9.46 21.33
CA ILE A 64 -5.57 -8.60 20.60
C ILE A 64 -5.15 -8.46 19.14
N GLU A 65 -3.86 -8.20 18.88
CA GLU A 65 -3.30 -8.11 17.53
C GLU A 65 -3.53 -9.41 16.74
N GLU A 66 -3.15 -10.56 17.31
CA GLU A 66 -3.33 -11.88 16.70
C GLU A 66 -4.80 -12.18 16.42
N PHE A 67 -5.69 -11.84 17.37
CA PHE A 67 -7.12 -12.02 17.20
C PHE A 67 -7.68 -11.18 16.04
N PHE A 68 -7.38 -9.89 15.99
CA PHE A 68 -7.85 -9.03 14.90
C PHE A 68 -7.29 -9.47 13.55
N CYS A 69 -6.02 -9.83 13.45
CA CYS A 69 -5.44 -10.36 12.22
C CYS A 69 -6.12 -11.66 11.78
N SER A 70 -6.41 -12.56 12.70
CA SER A 70 -7.13 -13.82 12.42
C SER A 70 -8.57 -13.56 11.97
N LEU A 71 -9.27 -12.64 12.62
CA LEU A 71 -10.66 -12.31 12.33
C LEU A 71 -10.84 -11.79 10.89
N TYR A 72 -9.90 -10.95 10.45
CA TYR A 72 -9.94 -10.34 9.13
C TYR A 72 -9.11 -11.10 8.07
N SER A 73 -8.49 -12.23 8.40
CA SER A 73 -7.73 -13.06 7.46
C SER A 73 -8.58 -13.59 6.30
N ARG A 74 -9.89 -13.58 6.41
CA ARG A 74 -10.85 -13.94 5.35
C ARG A 74 -11.01 -12.83 4.30
N CYS A 75 -10.67 -11.58 4.65
CA CYS A 75 -10.66 -10.48 3.69
C CYS A 75 -9.48 -10.66 2.73
N THR A 76 -9.68 -10.31 1.46
CA THR A 76 -8.65 -10.44 0.44
C THR A 76 -7.44 -9.60 0.78
N ARG A 77 -7.65 -8.36 1.25
CA ARG A 77 -6.60 -7.43 1.68
C ARG A 77 -7.12 -6.57 2.82
N PHE A 78 -6.34 -6.44 3.87
CA PHE A 78 -6.65 -5.58 5.00
C PHE A 78 -5.38 -5.02 5.64
N CYS A 79 -5.53 -3.91 6.34
CA CYS A 79 -4.52 -3.35 7.25
C CYS A 79 -5.21 -2.84 8.49
N ILE A 80 -4.58 -3.02 9.64
CA ILE A 80 -5.10 -2.61 10.94
C ILE A 80 -4.06 -1.69 11.59
N ALA A 81 -4.54 -0.65 12.25
CA ALA A 81 -3.69 0.20 13.06
C ALA A 81 -4.33 0.49 14.42
N ALA A 82 -3.55 0.35 15.47
CA ALA A 82 -3.91 0.80 16.81
C ALA A 82 -3.31 2.18 17.07
N GLY A 83 -4.08 3.03 17.72
CA GLY A 83 -3.61 4.32 18.20
C GLY A 83 -2.99 4.27 19.57
N ASP A 84 -2.46 5.40 20.02
CA ASP A 84 -1.93 5.56 21.36
C ASP A 84 -3.01 5.28 22.40
N THR A 85 -2.62 4.61 23.49
CA THR A 85 -3.50 4.45 24.64
C THR A 85 -3.59 5.77 25.41
N VAL A 86 -4.80 6.30 25.55
CA VAL A 86 -5.05 7.58 26.22
C VAL A 86 -5.95 7.41 27.44
N THR A 87 -5.81 8.32 28.41
CA THR A 87 -6.64 8.33 29.62
C THR A 87 -7.77 9.34 29.46
N GLY A 88 -9.01 8.89 29.73
CA GLY A 88 -10.21 9.71 29.67
C GLY A 88 -10.81 9.82 28.26
N ILE A 89 -12.15 9.87 28.23
CA ILE A 89 -12.91 9.91 26.97
C ILE A 89 -12.65 11.16 26.13
N SER A 90 -12.35 12.28 26.78
CA SER A 90 -12.02 13.55 26.09
C SER A 90 -10.79 13.46 25.19
N ARG A 91 -9.92 12.45 25.41
CA ARG A 91 -8.74 12.19 24.60
C ARG A 91 -8.90 11.03 23.61
N ALA A 92 -10.06 10.36 23.58
CA ALA A 92 -10.28 9.23 22.67
C ALA A 92 -10.01 9.60 21.21
N TYR A 93 -10.30 10.86 20.83
CA TYR A 93 -10.01 11.38 19.51
C TYR A 93 -8.51 11.39 19.17
N GLN A 94 -7.63 11.60 20.15
CA GLN A 94 -6.18 11.56 19.95
C GLN A 94 -5.72 10.14 19.58
N SER A 95 -6.25 9.13 20.28
CA SER A 95 -6.00 7.74 19.94
C SER A 95 -6.48 7.40 18.52
N TYR A 96 -7.66 7.86 18.14
CA TYR A 96 -8.16 7.68 16.79
C TYR A 96 -7.26 8.35 15.74
N THR A 97 -6.82 9.59 15.99
CA THR A 97 -5.95 10.33 15.07
C THR A 97 -4.60 9.62 14.89
N SER A 98 -3.97 9.14 15.98
CA SER A 98 -2.72 8.40 15.88
C SER A 98 -2.89 7.06 15.15
N ALA A 99 -4.02 6.35 15.34
CA ALA A 99 -4.33 5.15 14.56
C ALA A 99 -4.47 5.45 13.06
N VAL A 100 -5.17 6.53 12.69
CA VAL A 100 -5.33 6.94 11.30
C VAL A 100 -3.98 7.31 10.65
N ILE A 101 -3.11 8.01 11.38
CA ILE A 101 -1.76 8.33 10.89
C ILE A 101 -0.96 7.05 10.65
N SER A 102 -0.96 6.12 11.62
CA SER A 102 -0.30 4.82 11.46
C SER A 102 -0.88 4.03 10.28
N LEU A 103 -2.20 4.07 10.10
CA LEU A 103 -2.87 3.40 8.98
C LEU A 103 -2.46 3.97 7.61
N GLN A 104 -2.16 5.26 7.50
CA GLN A 104 -1.62 5.82 6.26
C GLN A 104 -0.28 5.18 5.91
N SER A 105 0.59 4.98 6.89
CA SER A 105 1.88 4.31 6.69
C SER A 105 1.72 2.85 6.25
N SER A 106 0.56 2.21 6.51
CA SER A 106 0.29 0.83 6.10
C SER A 106 0.40 0.59 4.60
N PHE A 107 0.33 1.66 3.80
CA PHE A 107 0.54 1.61 2.35
C PHE A 107 1.88 0.96 1.96
N PHE A 108 2.92 1.13 2.77
CA PHE A 108 4.26 0.58 2.54
C PHE A 108 4.49 -0.79 3.16
N PHE A 109 3.50 -1.32 3.89
CA PHE A 109 3.61 -2.62 4.55
C PHE A 109 2.83 -3.72 3.80
N PRO A 110 3.17 -4.99 4.03
CA PRO A 110 2.38 -6.10 3.51
C PRO A 110 0.92 -6.01 3.97
N THR A 111 0.00 -6.50 3.15
CA THR A 111 -1.39 -6.70 3.56
C THR A 111 -1.47 -7.70 4.71
N GLY A 112 -2.44 -7.54 5.59
CA GLY A 112 -2.57 -8.36 6.80
C GLY A 112 -1.72 -7.87 7.98
N THR A 113 -1.12 -6.68 7.88
CA THR A 113 -0.27 -6.12 8.95
C THR A 113 -1.13 -5.39 9.99
N PHE A 114 -0.75 -5.58 11.27
CA PHE A 114 -1.26 -4.80 12.39
C PHE A 114 -0.18 -3.82 12.85
N LEU A 115 -0.44 -2.53 12.70
CA LEU A 115 0.46 -1.46 13.11
C LEU A 115 0.07 -0.95 14.50
N SER A 116 1.02 -0.91 15.41
CA SER A 116 0.82 -0.36 16.75
C SER A 116 1.81 0.79 16.99
N PRO A 117 1.56 1.69 17.95
CA PRO A 117 2.49 2.75 18.30
C PRO A 117 3.88 2.23 18.73
N PHE A 118 3.96 0.95 19.07
CA PHE A 118 5.21 0.27 19.46
C PHE A 118 5.88 -0.46 18.29
N TYR A 119 5.27 -0.43 17.10
CA TYR A 119 5.86 -1.02 15.92
C TYR A 119 7.04 -0.14 15.49
N GLN A 120 8.23 -0.68 15.66
CA GLN A 120 9.44 -0.11 15.09
C GLN A 120 9.76 -0.92 13.84
N ALA A 121 9.61 -0.29 12.68
CA ALA A 121 10.11 -0.93 11.47
C ALA A 121 11.63 -1.09 11.55
N PRO A 122 12.19 -2.18 10.99
CA PRO A 122 13.62 -2.38 10.96
C PRO A 122 14.30 -1.21 10.23
N VAL A 123 15.17 -0.48 10.94
CA VAL A 123 15.97 0.59 10.35
C VAL A 123 17.05 -0.07 9.52
N SER A 124 17.06 0.15 8.21
CA SER A 124 18.16 -0.25 7.35
C SER A 124 19.28 0.79 7.45
N GLU A 125 20.50 0.35 7.74
CA GLU A 125 21.68 1.23 7.84
C GLU A 125 22.11 1.81 6.49
N THR A 126 21.65 1.23 5.38
CA THR A 126 21.93 1.69 4.01
C THR A 126 20.67 2.24 3.38
N ALA A 127 20.45 3.53 3.51
CA ALA A 127 19.37 4.18 2.79
C ALA A 127 19.70 4.22 1.29
N ALA A 128 18.82 3.67 0.46
CA ALA A 128 18.90 3.88 -0.98
C ALA A 128 18.66 5.38 -1.27
N GLU A 129 19.48 5.97 -2.11
CA GLU A 129 19.32 7.38 -2.52
C GLU A 129 18.58 7.42 -3.87
N LEU A 130 17.62 8.33 -3.97
CA LEU A 130 16.97 8.64 -5.24
C LEU A 130 17.70 9.79 -5.92
N SER A 131 17.82 9.73 -7.25
CA SER A 131 18.35 10.84 -8.04
C SER A 131 17.46 12.08 -7.89
N ALA A 132 18.02 13.26 -8.22
CA ALA A 132 17.31 14.54 -8.17
C ALA A 132 16.10 14.60 -9.12
N SER A 133 16.11 13.79 -10.19
CA SER A 133 15.04 13.72 -11.21
C SER A 133 14.81 12.26 -11.63
N PRO A 134 14.20 11.44 -10.79
CA PRO A 134 14.01 10.01 -11.08
C PRO A 134 13.22 9.75 -12.36
N GLU A 135 12.23 10.60 -12.67
CA GLU A 135 11.42 10.50 -13.88
C GLU A 135 12.22 10.71 -15.16
N ASN A 136 13.19 11.64 -15.15
CA ASN A 136 14.05 11.91 -16.32
C ASN A 136 15.08 10.79 -16.51
N GLU A 137 15.66 10.31 -15.40
CA GLU A 137 16.57 9.17 -15.44
C GLU A 137 15.86 7.95 -16.03
N PHE A 138 14.68 7.64 -15.53
CA PHE A 138 13.88 6.50 -16.01
C PHE A 138 13.54 6.65 -17.50
N LEU A 139 13.08 7.84 -17.93
CA LEU A 139 12.81 8.13 -19.34
C LEU A 139 14.04 7.88 -20.23
N THR A 140 15.22 8.33 -19.79
CA THR A 140 16.48 8.12 -20.52
C THR A 140 16.78 6.63 -20.66
N LEU A 141 16.68 5.86 -19.58
CA LEU A 141 16.91 4.41 -19.60
C LEU A 141 15.95 3.65 -20.54
N LEU A 142 14.71 4.10 -20.64
CA LEU A 142 13.71 3.54 -21.55
C LEU A 142 14.03 3.88 -23.01
N THR A 143 14.38 5.14 -23.31
CA THR A 143 14.68 5.58 -24.68
C THR A 143 16.00 5.00 -25.20
N GLU A 144 16.98 4.78 -24.33
CA GLU A 144 18.22 4.05 -24.63
C GLU A 144 18.01 2.53 -24.70
N LYS A 145 16.81 2.03 -24.44
CA LYS A 145 16.46 0.59 -24.39
C LYS A 145 17.35 -0.22 -23.43
N ASN A 146 17.81 0.41 -22.36
CA ASN A 146 18.68 -0.23 -21.38
C ASN A 146 17.87 -0.98 -20.31
N LYS A 147 17.43 -2.19 -20.64
CA LYS A 147 16.57 -3.02 -19.79
C LYS A 147 17.18 -3.30 -18.42
N GLU A 148 18.47 -3.63 -18.37
CA GLU A 148 19.16 -4.01 -17.12
C GLU A 148 19.23 -2.82 -16.14
N LYS A 149 19.60 -1.64 -16.66
CA LYS A 149 19.64 -0.43 -15.82
C LYS A 149 18.24 0.02 -15.41
N ALA A 150 17.23 -0.09 -16.28
CA ALA A 150 15.85 0.22 -15.93
C ALA A 150 15.33 -0.69 -14.83
N LYS A 151 15.67 -1.98 -14.86
CA LYS A 151 15.34 -2.92 -13.79
C LYS A 151 16.04 -2.55 -12.48
N ALA A 152 17.34 -2.29 -12.51
CA ALA A 152 18.10 -1.86 -11.33
C ALA A 152 17.55 -0.55 -10.74
N PHE A 153 17.12 0.40 -11.58
CA PHE A 153 16.44 1.62 -11.13
C PHE A 153 15.14 1.31 -10.38
N LEU A 154 14.30 0.42 -10.92
CA LEU A 154 13.05 0.02 -10.27
C LEU A 154 13.31 -0.72 -8.94
N ASP A 155 14.30 -1.60 -8.89
CA ASP A 155 14.69 -2.30 -7.66
C ASP A 155 15.17 -1.31 -6.58
N ASN A 156 15.99 -0.33 -6.95
CA ASN A 156 16.44 0.74 -6.04
C ASN A 156 15.27 1.61 -5.56
N LEU A 157 14.33 1.94 -6.44
CA LEU A 157 13.13 2.68 -6.10
C LEU A 157 12.28 1.93 -5.08
N TYR A 158 12.13 0.61 -5.25
CA TYR A 158 11.40 -0.25 -4.32
C TYR A 158 12.04 -0.24 -2.93
N LEU A 159 13.35 -0.39 -2.88
CA LEU A 159 14.12 -0.37 -1.62
C LEU A 159 14.02 1.00 -0.93
N TYR A 160 14.13 2.09 -1.69
CA TYR A 160 14.04 3.45 -1.15
C TYR A 160 12.74 3.66 -0.35
N TYR A 161 11.60 3.36 -0.95
CA TYR A 161 10.31 3.58 -0.30
C TYR A 161 10.02 2.60 0.85
N ASN A 162 10.52 1.37 0.79
CA ASN A 162 10.38 0.41 1.89
C ASN A 162 11.26 0.76 3.10
N GLN A 163 12.36 1.47 2.89
CA GLN A 163 13.30 1.86 3.95
C GLN A 163 12.98 3.24 4.53
N ASN A 164 12.35 4.13 3.77
CA ASN A 164 12.04 5.49 4.17
C ASN A 164 10.65 5.62 4.78
N GLN A 165 10.55 5.51 6.10
CA GLN A 165 9.30 5.59 6.86
C GLN A 165 8.66 6.99 6.89
N ASN A 166 9.39 8.02 6.51
CA ASN A 166 8.93 9.42 6.55
C ASN A 166 8.25 9.87 5.26
N VAL A 167 8.15 8.99 4.26
CA VAL A 167 7.52 9.33 2.99
C VAL A 167 6.01 9.12 3.09
N LEU A 168 5.25 10.12 2.68
CA LEU A 168 3.80 10.01 2.62
C LEU A 168 3.37 9.20 1.38
N PRO A 169 2.30 8.38 1.46
CA PRO A 169 1.77 7.62 0.32
C PRO A 169 1.53 8.48 -0.93
N ASN A 170 1.05 9.71 -0.76
CA ASN A 170 0.80 10.62 -1.87
C ASN A 170 2.10 11.01 -2.61
N GLN A 171 3.21 11.19 -1.90
CA GLN A 171 4.51 11.49 -2.53
C GLN A 171 4.98 10.32 -3.41
N ALA A 172 4.81 9.08 -2.91
CA ALA A 172 5.10 7.89 -3.72
C ALA A 172 4.18 7.81 -4.94
N LYS A 173 2.87 8.01 -4.76
CA LYS A 173 1.89 8.00 -5.86
C LYS A 173 2.20 9.06 -6.92
N ASP A 174 2.58 10.27 -6.52
CA ASP A 174 2.96 11.35 -7.44
C ASP A 174 4.19 10.99 -8.27
N LEU A 175 5.22 10.39 -7.64
CA LEU A 175 6.39 9.94 -8.39
C LEU A 175 6.02 8.81 -9.36
N TYR A 176 5.26 7.81 -8.91
CA TYR A 176 4.84 6.70 -9.77
C TYR A 176 3.97 7.19 -10.95
N TYR A 177 3.10 8.17 -10.72
CA TYR A 177 2.37 8.81 -11.81
C TYR A 177 3.32 9.36 -12.88
N LYS A 178 4.38 10.08 -12.47
CA LYS A 178 5.39 10.62 -13.39
C LYS A 178 6.16 9.52 -14.11
N LEU A 179 6.49 8.41 -13.42
CA LEU A 179 7.18 7.27 -14.04
C LEU A 179 6.30 6.55 -15.08
N PHE A 180 5.02 6.35 -14.79
CA PHE A 180 4.08 5.82 -15.79
C PHE A 180 3.97 6.74 -17.01
N ARG A 181 3.93 8.06 -16.78
CA ARG A 181 3.93 9.05 -17.88
C ARG A 181 5.24 9.03 -18.67
N ALA A 182 6.39 8.86 -18.02
CA ALA A 182 7.69 8.71 -18.69
C ALA A 182 7.69 7.46 -19.60
N LEU A 183 7.13 6.35 -19.13
CA LEU A 183 7.00 5.13 -19.91
C LEU A 183 6.09 5.32 -21.14
N ASP A 184 4.94 5.97 -20.98
CA ASP A 184 4.05 6.30 -22.10
C ASP A 184 4.73 7.25 -23.11
N ASN A 185 5.54 8.21 -22.62
CA ASN A 185 6.29 9.12 -23.48
C ASN A 185 7.40 8.38 -24.26
N ALA A 186 8.14 7.48 -23.60
CA ALA A 186 9.16 6.65 -24.26
C ALA A 186 8.52 5.77 -25.35
N ALA A 187 7.38 5.16 -25.07
CA ALA A 187 6.66 4.34 -26.05
C ALA A 187 6.25 5.16 -27.29
N ARG A 188 5.74 6.39 -27.10
CA ARG A 188 5.40 7.29 -28.20
C ARG A 188 6.62 7.68 -29.03
N GLN A 189 7.74 8.01 -28.36
CA GLN A 189 9.00 8.38 -29.06
C GLN A 189 9.52 7.22 -29.92
N LEU A 190 9.41 5.99 -29.43
CA LEU A 190 9.83 4.79 -30.15
C LEU A 190 8.75 4.22 -31.08
N LYS A 191 7.59 4.89 -31.21
CA LYS A 191 6.42 4.47 -32.00
C LYS A 191 5.90 3.07 -31.64
N LEU A 192 6.03 2.71 -30.37
CA LEU A 192 5.52 1.44 -29.84
C LEU A 192 4.04 1.58 -29.50
N THR A 193 3.24 0.59 -29.88
CA THR A 193 1.84 0.50 -29.47
C THR A 193 1.76 -0.35 -28.20
N LEU A 194 1.73 0.30 -27.04
CA LEU A 194 1.40 -0.37 -25.81
C LEU A 194 -0.13 -0.52 -25.80
N SER A 195 -0.61 -1.73 -26.09
CA SER A 195 -2.04 -2.06 -26.10
C SER A 195 -2.59 -2.17 -24.67
N ASP A 196 -2.47 -1.09 -23.89
CA ASP A 196 -3.21 -0.99 -22.65
C ASP A 196 -4.35 0.01 -22.87
N THR A 197 -5.56 -0.47 -22.66
CA THR A 197 -6.74 0.38 -22.59
C THR A 197 -6.38 1.65 -21.85
N GLN A 198 -6.87 2.79 -22.30
CA GLN A 198 -6.73 4.10 -21.65
C GLN A 198 -7.44 4.07 -20.28
N GLU A 199 -6.97 3.18 -19.40
CA GLU A 199 -7.35 3.27 -18.00
C GLU A 199 -6.89 4.63 -17.50
N ASN A 200 -7.80 5.34 -16.86
CA ASN A 200 -7.44 6.60 -16.23
C ASN A 200 -6.39 6.29 -15.15
N LEU A 201 -5.13 6.60 -15.46
CA LEU A 201 -3.99 6.31 -14.60
C LEU A 201 -4.17 6.87 -13.18
N ILE A 202 -4.84 8.02 -13.06
CA ILE A 202 -5.12 8.64 -11.76
C ILE A 202 -6.07 7.74 -10.97
N ASP A 203 -7.19 7.32 -11.57
CA ASP A 203 -8.17 6.45 -10.91
C ASP A 203 -7.54 5.10 -10.52
N THR A 204 -6.67 4.58 -11.39
CA THR A 204 -5.93 3.35 -11.12
C THR A 204 -5.01 3.52 -9.90
N LEU A 205 -4.24 4.62 -9.81
CA LEU A 205 -3.33 4.87 -8.70
C LEU A 205 -4.07 5.20 -7.40
N GLU A 206 -5.25 5.84 -7.48
CA GLU A 206 -6.08 6.11 -6.30
C GLU A 206 -6.63 4.83 -5.67
N LYS A 207 -7.02 3.85 -6.50
CA LYS A 207 -7.58 2.57 -6.06
C LYS A 207 -6.53 1.57 -5.55
N ILE A 208 -5.24 1.81 -5.80
CA ILE A 208 -4.17 0.92 -5.35
C ILE A 208 -4.11 0.87 -3.83
N PHE A 209 -4.16 -0.36 -3.31
CA PHE A 209 -4.21 -0.62 -1.88
C PHE A 209 -2.84 -0.53 -1.20
N SER A 210 -1.77 -0.99 -1.85
CA SER A 210 -0.42 -1.05 -1.29
C SER A 210 0.65 -0.58 -2.26
N TYR A 211 1.77 -0.15 -1.70
CA TYR A 211 2.97 0.24 -2.46
C TYR A 211 3.49 -0.91 -3.34
N ASN A 212 3.51 -2.13 -2.79
CA ASN A 212 3.94 -3.30 -3.55
C ASN A 212 3.08 -3.52 -4.81
N GLU A 213 1.76 -3.37 -4.71
CA GLU A 213 0.87 -3.47 -5.88
C GLU A 213 1.19 -2.40 -6.93
N MET A 214 1.40 -1.16 -6.49
CA MET A 214 1.76 -0.05 -7.36
C MET A 214 3.06 -0.31 -8.09
N HIS A 215 4.07 -0.77 -7.36
CA HIS A 215 5.37 -1.10 -7.89
C HIS A 215 5.30 -2.24 -8.93
N GLN A 216 4.61 -3.34 -8.60
CA GLN A 216 4.44 -4.47 -9.51
C GLN A 216 3.73 -4.10 -10.81
N LYS A 217 2.77 -3.18 -10.77
CA LYS A 217 2.14 -2.66 -11.99
C LYS A 217 3.14 -1.91 -12.88
N LEU A 218 4.00 -1.07 -12.31
CA LEU A 218 5.03 -0.36 -13.06
C LEU A 218 6.07 -1.33 -13.65
N VAL A 219 6.55 -2.30 -12.86
CA VAL A 219 7.49 -3.33 -13.33
C VAL A 219 6.92 -4.09 -14.51
N LYS A 220 5.70 -4.62 -14.40
CA LYS A 220 5.03 -5.37 -15.48
C LYS A 220 4.89 -4.53 -16.75
N LYS A 221 4.48 -3.27 -16.62
CA LYS A 221 4.32 -2.37 -17.77
C LYS A 221 5.68 -2.04 -18.42
N THR A 222 6.74 -1.93 -17.61
CA THR A 222 8.11 -1.74 -18.10
C THR A 222 8.64 -2.97 -18.82
N GLU A 223 8.40 -4.17 -18.28
CA GLU A 223 8.76 -5.42 -18.95
C GLU A 223 8.06 -5.57 -20.30
N PHE A 224 6.76 -5.28 -20.35
CA PHE A 224 6.00 -5.30 -21.59
C PHE A 224 6.52 -4.28 -22.62
N PHE A 225 6.89 -3.08 -22.19
CA PHE A 225 7.55 -2.08 -23.04
C PHE A 225 8.81 -2.63 -23.70
N PHE A 226 9.71 -3.26 -22.95
CA PHE A 226 10.95 -3.82 -23.52
C PHE A 226 10.69 -5.01 -24.45
N GLN A 227 9.70 -5.86 -24.13
CA GLN A 227 9.31 -6.96 -25.02
C GLN A 227 8.79 -6.45 -26.35
N THR A 228 7.91 -5.43 -26.34
CA THR A 228 7.36 -4.81 -27.55
C THR A 228 8.47 -4.12 -28.37
N ALA A 229 9.41 -3.45 -27.69
CA ALA A 229 10.52 -2.78 -28.36
C ALA A 229 11.43 -3.76 -29.13
N VAL A 230 11.70 -4.94 -28.58
CA VAL A 230 12.48 -6.00 -29.27
C VAL A 230 11.70 -6.58 -30.46
N SER A 231 10.43 -6.93 -30.28
CA SER A 231 9.61 -7.49 -31.37
C SER A 231 9.50 -6.56 -32.59
N THR A 232 9.36 -5.25 -32.34
CA THR A 232 9.30 -4.24 -33.41
C THR A 232 10.62 -4.13 -34.18
N GLU A 233 11.77 -4.28 -33.52
CA GLU A 233 13.08 -4.28 -34.19
C GLU A 233 13.28 -5.53 -35.07
N GLU A 234 12.85 -6.69 -34.59
CA GLU A 234 12.91 -7.94 -35.36
C GLU A 234 12.04 -7.87 -36.61
N GLU A 235 10.81 -7.34 -36.52
CA GLU A 235 9.93 -7.13 -37.68
C GLU A 235 10.53 -6.18 -38.71
N LEU A 236 11.12 -5.06 -38.27
CA LEU A 236 11.76 -4.10 -39.18
C LEU A 236 13.01 -4.68 -39.85
N SER A 237 13.78 -5.51 -39.16
CA SER A 237 14.96 -6.18 -39.71
C SER A 237 14.60 -7.21 -40.79
N LEU A 238 13.48 -7.92 -40.62
CA LEU A 238 12.99 -8.90 -41.61
C LEU A 238 12.48 -8.23 -42.88
N ILE A 239 11.88 -7.06 -42.80
CA ILE A 239 11.43 -6.28 -43.97
C ILE A 239 12.62 -5.81 -44.81
N HIS A 240 13.73 -5.35 -44.19
CA HIS A 240 14.94 -4.89 -44.88
C HIS A 240 15.77 -6.01 -45.52
N ILE A 241 15.55 -7.28 -45.14
CA ILE A 241 16.24 -8.42 -45.74
C ILE A 241 15.48 -8.95 -46.96
N SER A 242 14.22 -8.56 -47.12
CA SER A 242 13.34 -9.02 -48.22
C SER A 242 13.22 -8.06 -49.40
N GLU A 243 13.93 -6.89 -49.35
CA GLU A 243 14.15 -6.00 -50.49
C GLU A 243 15.54 -6.24 -51.11
#